data_571c543b621d69ed171ff605deadb9c8
#
_entry.id   571c543b621d69ed171ff605deadb9c8
#
_cell.length_a   1.000
_cell.length_b   1.000
_cell.length_c   1.000
_cell.angle_alpha   90.00
_cell.angle_beta   90.00
_cell.angle_gamma   90.00
#
_symmetry.space_group_name_H-M   'P 1'
#
loop_
_entity.id
_entity.type
_entity.pdbx_description
1 polymer ?
#
loop_
_entity_poly.entity_id
_entity_poly.type
_entity_poly.pdbx_seq_one_letter_code
_entity_poly.pdbx_strand_id
1 'polypeptide(L)'
;MLATATEQKASVEGVDRSPLQLPEVRAGVPFAAVFRDPAGRDDVLYPYLRDGLARGHSCTTCLSSGPSPRVLERLSHDVDVDATRSRGQLTVCDAAKRPPVDRRSGVEAAGRLWEVVSTEHPRSTYVCARFTVEVQAWLPEIERHEELLRFEARLVNLARGMPVAFMFLYDVSNLDGGLIVNVARTHAVVWMCGVPMTNPWFGAT
;
A
#
# COMPACT_ATOMS: atom_id res chain seq x y z
N MET A 1 -1.37 16.91 -53.63
CA MET A 1 -1.39 15.51 -53.20
C MET A 1 -0.92 15.45 -51.75
N LEU A 2 -1.85 15.39 -50.82
CA LEU A 2 -1.59 15.29 -49.38
C LEU A 2 -1.81 13.82 -49.01
N ALA A 3 -0.75 13.18 -48.52
CA ALA A 3 -0.79 11.80 -48.04
C ALA A 3 -1.38 11.80 -46.64
N THR A 4 -2.47 11.12 -46.43
CA THR A 4 -3.13 10.85 -45.18
C THR A 4 -2.30 9.83 -44.37
N ALA A 5 -1.76 10.25 -43.22
CA ALA A 5 -1.16 9.35 -42.26
C ALA A 5 -2.28 8.56 -41.58
N THR A 6 -2.27 7.25 -41.78
CA THR A 6 -3.16 6.30 -41.11
C THR A 6 -2.56 6.04 -39.72
N GLU A 7 -3.23 6.51 -38.68
CA GLU A 7 -2.93 6.16 -37.29
C GLU A 7 -3.17 4.66 -37.05
N GLN A 8 -2.12 3.93 -36.92
CA GLN A 8 -2.15 2.50 -36.56
C GLN A 8 -2.34 2.38 -35.08
N LYS A 9 -3.58 2.21 -34.64
CA LYS A 9 -3.98 1.93 -33.26
C LYS A 9 -3.50 0.51 -32.93
N ALA A 10 -2.34 0.42 -32.26
CA ALA A 10 -1.84 -0.86 -31.76
C ALA A 10 -2.78 -1.35 -30.65
N SER A 11 -3.58 -2.35 -30.97
CA SER A 11 -4.37 -3.11 -30.00
C SER A 11 -3.40 -3.92 -29.13
N VAL A 12 -3.24 -3.56 -27.88
CA VAL A 12 -2.58 -4.41 -26.88
C VAL A 12 -3.60 -5.47 -26.47
N GLU A 13 -3.76 -6.48 -27.31
CA GLU A 13 -4.51 -7.70 -26.99
C GLU A 13 -3.59 -8.65 -26.25
N GLY A 14 -4.06 -9.17 -25.10
CA GLY A 14 -3.52 -10.38 -24.48
C GLY A 14 -2.50 -10.20 -23.37
N VAL A 15 -2.73 -9.32 -22.38
CA VAL A 15 -2.11 -9.53 -21.08
C VAL A 15 -2.87 -10.68 -20.40
N ASP A 16 -2.23 -11.83 -20.29
CA ASP A 16 -2.73 -12.96 -19.51
C ASP A 16 -3.01 -12.48 -18.08
N ARG A 17 -4.30 -12.39 -17.71
CA ARG A 17 -4.76 -11.98 -16.39
C ARG A 17 -4.86 -13.18 -15.46
N SER A 18 -3.89 -14.09 -15.51
CA SER A 18 -3.73 -15.06 -14.42
C SER A 18 -3.71 -14.29 -13.10
N PRO A 19 -4.35 -14.80 -12.03
CA PRO A 19 -4.37 -14.08 -10.76
C PRO A 19 -2.93 -13.84 -10.33
N LEU A 20 -2.54 -12.56 -10.27
CA LEU A 20 -1.22 -12.11 -9.88
C LEU A 20 -0.84 -12.79 -8.56
N GLN A 21 0.15 -13.67 -8.62
CA GLN A 21 0.70 -14.27 -7.41
C GLN A 21 1.48 -13.19 -6.67
N LEU A 22 0.98 -12.82 -5.50
CA LEU A 22 1.73 -11.95 -4.60
C LEU A 22 3.05 -12.63 -4.22
N PRO A 23 4.17 -11.88 -4.24
CA PRO A 23 5.38 -12.33 -3.56
C PRO A 23 5.06 -12.61 -2.10
N GLU A 24 5.77 -13.55 -1.50
CA GLU A 24 5.58 -13.88 -0.09
C GLU A 24 5.69 -12.63 0.79
N VAL A 25 4.59 -12.27 1.45
CA VAL A 25 4.55 -11.15 2.39
C VAL A 25 5.20 -11.57 3.69
N ARG A 26 6.39 -11.03 3.98
CA ARG A 26 7.17 -11.32 5.19
C ARG A 26 7.08 -10.18 6.17
N ALA A 27 6.93 -10.51 7.45
CA ALA A 27 7.00 -9.53 8.52
C ALA A 27 8.37 -8.81 8.51
N GLY A 28 8.35 -7.50 8.73
CA GLY A 28 9.55 -6.66 8.73
C GLY A 28 10.10 -6.29 7.35
N VAL A 29 9.55 -6.84 6.25
CA VAL A 29 9.94 -6.50 4.89
C VAL A 29 8.92 -5.54 4.29
N PRO A 30 9.27 -4.26 4.02
CA PRO A 30 8.34 -3.30 3.47
C PRO A 30 8.11 -3.54 1.97
N PHE A 31 6.87 -3.37 1.56
CA PHE A 31 6.43 -3.35 0.16
C PHE A 31 6.12 -1.91 -0.23
N ALA A 32 6.49 -1.52 -1.43
CA ALA A 32 5.98 -0.32 -2.06
C ALA A 32 5.00 -0.69 -3.17
N ALA A 33 3.96 0.09 -3.34
CA ALA A 33 3.10 0.01 -4.51
C ALA A 33 2.85 1.42 -5.04
N VAL A 34 3.10 1.60 -6.33
CA VAL A 34 2.90 2.86 -7.02
C VAL A 34 1.64 2.78 -7.90
N PHE A 35 0.79 3.78 -7.80
CA PHE A 35 -0.45 3.86 -8.57
C PHE A 35 -0.63 5.28 -9.11
N ARG A 36 -1.42 5.43 -10.15
CA ARG A 36 -1.69 6.72 -10.80
C ARG A 36 -3.11 7.23 -10.54
N ASP A 37 -4.03 6.33 -10.26
CA ASP A 37 -5.44 6.61 -10.12
C ASP A 37 -6.09 5.62 -9.13
N PRO A 38 -7.29 5.89 -8.65
CA PRO A 38 -7.98 5.00 -7.72
C PRO A 38 -8.16 3.57 -8.22
N ALA A 39 -8.32 3.35 -9.52
CA ALA A 39 -8.47 2.01 -10.07
C ALA A 39 -7.16 1.22 -9.97
N GLY A 40 -6.02 1.84 -10.28
CA GLY A 40 -4.69 1.26 -10.09
C GLY A 40 -4.38 0.95 -8.62
N ARG A 41 -4.82 1.82 -7.69
CA ARG A 41 -4.74 1.55 -6.25
C ARG A 41 -5.54 0.30 -5.86
N ASP A 42 -6.76 0.20 -6.35
CA ASP A 42 -7.66 -0.91 -6.05
C ASP A 42 -7.13 -2.25 -6.59
N ASP A 43 -6.47 -2.24 -7.75
CA ASP A 43 -5.87 -3.43 -8.34
C ASP A 43 -4.69 -3.97 -7.53
N VAL A 44 -4.06 -3.14 -6.69
CA VAL A 44 -3.04 -3.56 -5.71
C VAL A 44 -3.67 -3.96 -4.39
N LEU A 45 -4.64 -3.18 -3.90
CA LEU A 45 -5.28 -3.41 -2.60
C LEU A 45 -6.00 -4.75 -2.54
N TYR A 46 -6.80 -5.07 -3.56
CA TYR A 46 -7.62 -6.27 -3.55
C TYR A 46 -6.80 -7.56 -3.34
N PRO A 47 -5.79 -7.88 -4.17
CA PRO A 47 -5.04 -9.12 -3.99
C PRO A 47 -4.27 -9.16 -2.66
N TYR A 48 -3.76 -8.02 -2.18
CA TYR A 48 -3.04 -7.95 -0.91
C TYR A 48 -3.94 -8.23 0.29
N LEU A 49 -5.14 -7.63 0.32
CA LEU A 49 -6.12 -7.85 1.37
C LEU A 49 -6.69 -9.28 1.31
N ARG A 50 -7.06 -9.75 0.12
CA ARG A 50 -7.57 -11.10 -0.10
C ARG A 50 -6.60 -12.17 0.43
N ASP A 51 -5.34 -12.11 0.02
CA ASP A 51 -4.31 -13.06 0.47
C ASP A 51 -4.11 -13.00 1.99
N GLY A 52 -4.09 -11.79 2.57
CA GLY A 52 -3.97 -11.63 4.02
C GLY A 52 -5.13 -12.24 4.78
N LEU A 53 -6.34 -11.93 4.39
CA LEU A 53 -7.55 -12.42 5.03
C LEU A 53 -7.67 -13.95 4.91
N ALA A 54 -7.37 -14.50 3.73
CA ALA A 54 -7.37 -15.95 3.49
C ALA A 54 -6.34 -16.72 4.33
N ARG A 55 -5.20 -16.08 4.63
CA ARG A 55 -4.14 -16.64 5.51
C ARG A 55 -4.42 -16.44 7.01
N GLY A 56 -5.55 -15.87 7.38
CA GLY A 56 -5.85 -15.56 8.77
C GLY A 56 -5.04 -14.41 9.35
N HIS A 57 -4.49 -13.53 8.51
CA HIS A 57 -3.84 -12.30 8.97
C HIS A 57 -4.89 -11.24 9.29
N SER A 58 -4.59 -10.32 10.19
CA SER A 58 -5.36 -9.08 10.27
C SER A 58 -4.89 -8.12 9.17
N CYS A 59 -5.82 -7.35 8.62
CA CYS A 59 -5.57 -6.38 7.58
C CYS A 59 -6.12 -5.01 7.99
N THR A 60 -5.27 -4.01 8.09
CA THR A 60 -5.67 -2.63 8.37
C THR A 60 -5.29 -1.73 7.20
N THR A 61 -6.26 -1.01 6.67
CA THR A 61 -6.04 -0.04 5.58
C THR A 61 -6.11 1.38 6.13
N CYS A 62 -5.06 2.18 5.92
CA CYS A 62 -4.96 3.58 6.33
C CYS A 62 -4.86 4.45 5.08
N LEU A 63 -6.00 4.77 4.48
CA LEU A 63 -6.13 5.43 3.18
C LEU A 63 -6.78 6.81 3.35
N SER A 64 -6.59 7.68 2.37
CA SER A 64 -7.22 9.01 2.32
C SER A 64 -8.75 8.95 2.26
N SER A 65 -9.31 7.94 1.59
CA SER A 65 -10.76 7.79 1.36
C SER A 65 -11.29 6.38 1.65
N GLY A 66 -10.48 5.52 2.28
CA GLY A 66 -10.82 4.10 2.47
C GLY A 66 -10.76 3.27 1.19
N PRO A 67 -10.97 1.94 1.27
CA PRO A 67 -11.12 1.07 0.11
C PRO A 67 -12.35 1.46 -0.69
N SER A 68 -12.26 1.40 -2.02
CA SER A 68 -13.41 1.69 -2.86
C SER A 68 -14.51 0.62 -2.69
N PRO A 69 -15.78 0.94 -3.00
CA PRO A 69 -16.84 -0.07 -3.06
C PRO A 69 -16.48 -1.26 -3.94
N ARG A 70 -15.76 -1.02 -5.05
CA ARG A 70 -15.30 -2.07 -5.96
C ARG A 70 -14.36 -3.07 -5.29
N VAL A 71 -13.42 -2.60 -4.43
CA VAL A 71 -12.53 -3.52 -3.69
C VAL A 71 -13.33 -4.36 -2.70
N LEU A 72 -14.26 -3.74 -1.99
CA LEU A 72 -15.09 -4.44 -1.00
C LEU A 72 -16.03 -5.45 -1.66
N GLU A 73 -16.62 -5.10 -2.79
CA GLU A 73 -17.44 -6.01 -3.62
C GLU A 73 -16.61 -7.21 -4.09
N ARG A 74 -15.43 -6.98 -4.65
CA ARG A 74 -14.53 -8.09 -5.06
C ARG A 74 -14.14 -8.97 -3.88
N LEU A 75 -13.82 -8.38 -2.73
CA LEU A 75 -13.50 -9.15 -1.52
C LEU A 75 -14.67 -10.00 -1.04
N SER A 76 -15.91 -9.52 -1.18
CA SER A 76 -17.10 -10.25 -0.76
C SER A 76 -17.35 -11.55 -1.53
N HIS A 77 -16.75 -11.70 -2.71
CA HIS A 77 -16.77 -12.97 -3.46
C HIS A 77 -15.83 -14.03 -2.88
N ASP A 78 -14.80 -13.61 -2.14
CA ASP A 78 -13.77 -14.53 -1.60
C ASP A 78 -13.92 -14.73 -0.08
N VAL A 79 -14.38 -13.70 0.64
CA VAL A 79 -14.49 -13.70 2.11
C VAL A 79 -15.78 -13.00 2.57
N ASP A 80 -16.31 -13.42 3.71
CA ASP A 80 -17.38 -12.68 4.38
C ASP A 80 -16.80 -11.38 4.98
N VAL A 81 -16.98 -10.28 4.25
CA VAL A 81 -16.43 -8.95 4.62
C VAL A 81 -17.01 -8.46 5.94
N ASP A 82 -18.31 -8.68 6.19
CA ASP A 82 -18.97 -8.21 7.41
C ASP A 82 -18.50 -9.00 8.63
N ALA A 83 -18.37 -10.31 8.50
CA ALA A 83 -17.79 -11.13 9.55
C ALA A 83 -16.31 -10.81 9.81
N THR A 84 -15.52 -10.54 8.75
CA THR A 84 -14.11 -10.13 8.93
C THR A 84 -13.97 -8.79 9.65
N ARG A 85 -14.86 -7.84 9.37
CA ARG A 85 -14.92 -6.55 10.07
C ARG A 85 -15.37 -6.71 11.52
N SER A 86 -16.43 -7.47 11.76
CA SER A 86 -17.00 -7.67 13.10
C SER A 86 -16.01 -8.31 14.08
N ARG A 87 -15.15 -9.21 13.61
CA ARG A 87 -14.08 -9.82 14.44
C ARG A 87 -12.76 -9.03 14.43
N GLY A 88 -12.71 -7.84 13.82
CA GLY A 88 -11.52 -7.00 13.76
C GLY A 88 -10.39 -7.53 12.86
N GLN A 89 -10.68 -8.49 11.99
CA GLN A 89 -9.69 -9.01 11.04
C GLN A 89 -9.47 -8.03 9.88
N LEU A 90 -10.49 -7.28 9.46
CA LEU A 90 -10.41 -6.19 8.49
C LEU A 90 -10.79 -4.88 9.15
N THR A 91 -9.84 -3.96 9.26
CA THR A 91 -10.03 -2.61 9.80
C THR A 91 -9.79 -1.57 8.72
N VAL A 92 -10.68 -0.59 8.64
CA VAL A 92 -10.55 0.56 7.73
C VAL A 92 -10.34 1.81 8.57
N CYS A 93 -9.17 2.39 8.43
CA CYS A 93 -8.77 3.62 9.09
C CYS A 93 -8.84 4.77 8.06
N ASP A 94 -9.64 5.79 8.36
CA ASP A 94 -9.79 6.98 7.52
C ASP A 94 -8.84 8.07 8.01
N ALA A 95 -7.80 8.35 7.24
CA ALA A 95 -6.82 9.38 7.58
C ALA A 95 -7.45 10.78 7.63
N ALA A 96 -8.50 11.05 6.84
CA ALA A 96 -9.16 12.35 6.78
C ALA A 96 -9.95 12.69 8.06
N LYS A 97 -10.35 11.70 8.84
CA LYS A 97 -11.10 11.89 10.09
C LYS A 97 -10.23 12.18 11.31
N ARG A 98 -8.92 12.31 11.13
CA ARG A 98 -7.99 12.46 12.24
C ARG A 98 -7.55 13.90 12.44
N PRO A 99 -7.20 14.31 13.68
CA PRO A 99 -6.78 15.67 13.95
C PRO A 99 -5.52 16.00 13.14
N PRO A 100 -5.39 17.25 12.68
CA PRO A 100 -4.22 17.71 11.95
C PRO A 100 -2.95 17.54 12.79
N VAL A 101 -1.95 16.91 12.21
CA VAL A 101 -0.60 16.80 12.76
C VAL A 101 0.29 17.78 12.02
N ASP A 102 1.43 18.15 12.58
CA ASP A 102 2.47 18.78 11.78
C ASP A 102 2.91 17.77 10.69
N ARG A 103 2.36 18.00 9.51
CA ARG A 103 2.49 17.09 8.36
C ARG A 103 3.83 17.22 7.65
N ARG A 104 4.76 18.03 8.19
CA ARG A 104 6.10 18.26 7.66
C ARG A 104 7.12 17.27 8.22
N SER A 105 6.85 16.66 9.39
CA SER A 105 7.74 15.71 10.04
C SER A 105 7.30 14.27 9.78
N GLY A 106 8.10 13.55 9.01
CA GLY A 106 7.87 12.13 8.76
C GLY A 106 7.88 11.29 10.03
N VAL A 107 8.72 11.64 11.00
CA VAL A 107 8.82 10.93 12.28
C VAL A 107 7.55 11.10 13.12
N GLU A 108 7.00 12.31 13.18
CA GLU A 108 5.77 12.59 13.92
C GLU A 108 4.55 11.95 13.26
N ALA A 109 4.45 12.04 11.93
CA ALA A 109 3.40 11.39 11.17
C ALA A 109 3.40 9.88 11.37
N ALA A 110 4.58 9.24 11.38
CA ALA A 110 4.74 7.81 11.67
C ALA A 110 4.33 7.46 13.10
N GLY A 111 4.70 8.28 14.09
CA GLY A 111 4.28 8.08 15.48
C GLY A 111 2.77 8.09 15.63
N ARG A 112 2.10 9.06 14.99
CA ARG A 112 0.64 9.17 15.00
C ARG A 112 -0.05 8.01 14.30
N LEU A 113 0.44 7.62 13.13
CA LEU A 113 -0.09 6.44 12.46
C LEU A 113 0.06 5.20 13.35
N TRP A 114 1.21 5.06 14.02
CA TRP A 114 1.46 3.92 14.91
C TRP A 114 0.53 3.92 16.13
N GLU A 115 0.24 5.06 16.74
CA GLU A 115 -0.76 5.17 17.82
C GLU A 115 -2.11 4.63 17.36
N VAL A 116 -2.55 5.03 16.16
CA VAL A 116 -3.79 4.55 15.55
C VAL A 116 -3.77 3.05 15.36
N VAL A 117 -2.75 2.57 14.67
CA VAL A 117 -2.59 1.16 14.32
C VAL A 117 -2.52 0.28 15.56
N SER A 118 -1.79 0.72 16.59
CA SER A 118 -1.59 -0.05 17.84
C SER A 118 -2.82 -0.08 18.74
N THR A 119 -3.71 0.92 18.65
CA THR A 119 -4.97 0.96 19.41
C THR A 119 -6.09 0.17 18.74
N GLU A 120 -6.13 0.17 17.42
CA GLU A 120 -7.18 -0.50 16.64
C GLU A 120 -6.86 -1.98 16.38
N HIS A 121 -5.62 -2.42 16.65
CA HIS A 121 -5.20 -3.79 16.39
C HIS A 121 -5.29 -4.66 17.66
N PRO A 122 -6.17 -5.67 17.69
CA PRO A 122 -6.19 -6.63 18.80
C PRO A 122 -4.89 -7.45 18.79
N ARG A 123 -4.05 -7.22 19.77
CA ARG A 123 -2.66 -7.68 19.87
C ARG A 123 -2.43 -9.20 19.91
N SER A 124 -3.44 -10.04 19.87
CA SER A 124 -3.25 -11.43 20.28
C SER A 124 -3.87 -12.54 19.43
N THR A 125 -4.63 -12.23 18.39
CA THR A 125 -5.44 -13.26 17.73
C THR A 125 -4.92 -13.69 16.36
N TYR A 126 -4.08 -12.88 15.72
CA TYR A 126 -3.67 -13.10 14.33
C TYR A 126 -2.17 -13.37 14.20
N VAL A 127 -1.81 -14.29 13.31
CA VAL A 127 -0.42 -14.74 13.07
C VAL A 127 0.45 -13.59 12.54
N CYS A 128 -0.14 -12.69 11.75
CA CYS A 128 0.54 -11.52 11.20
C CYS A 128 -0.46 -10.38 11.03
N ALA A 129 0.02 -9.15 11.19
CA ALA A 129 -0.73 -7.94 10.87
C ALA A 129 -0.21 -7.33 9.57
N ARG A 130 -1.13 -7.02 8.66
CA ARG A 130 -0.83 -6.32 7.40
C ARG A 130 -1.39 -4.91 7.45
N PHE A 131 -0.52 -3.93 7.25
CA PHE A 131 -0.90 -2.54 7.16
C PHE A 131 -0.70 -2.02 5.76
N THR A 132 -1.73 -1.40 5.21
CA THR A 132 -1.67 -0.67 3.97
C THR A 132 -1.76 0.81 4.27
N VAL A 133 -0.76 1.57 3.87
CA VAL A 133 -0.61 3.00 4.19
C VAL A 133 -0.51 3.80 2.91
N GLU A 134 -1.48 4.65 2.63
CA GLU A 134 -1.39 5.64 1.56
C GLU A 134 -0.57 6.83 2.08
N VAL A 135 0.66 6.94 1.60
CA VAL A 135 1.67 7.83 2.20
C VAL A 135 1.25 9.30 2.14
N GLN A 136 0.69 9.74 1.02
CA GLN A 136 0.24 11.12 0.85
C GLN A 136 -0.94 11.50 1.77
N ALA A 137 -1.69 10.53 2.27
CA ALA A 137 -2.73 10.77 3.26
C ALA A 137 -2.17 11.21 4.63
N TRP A 138 -0.93 10.82 4.91
CA TRP A 138 -0.23 11.09 6.17
C TRP A 138 0.83 12.18 6.04
N LEU A 139 1.41 12.32 4.85
CA LEU A 139 2.41 13.32 4.48
C LEU A 139 1.97 14.03 3.19
N PRO A 140 0.93 14.86 3.22
CA PRO A 140 0.42 15.53 2.01
C PRO A 140 1.38 16.58 1.46
N GLU A 141 2.28 17.12 2.27
CA GLU A 141 3.26 18.13 1.91
C GLU A 141 4.67 17.52 1.85
N ILE A 142 4.84 16.46 1.02
CA ILE A 142 6.16 15.84 0.84
C ILE A 142 7.01 16.74 -0.06
N GLU A 143 7.59 17.78 0.52
CA GLU A 143 8.56 18.62 -0.16
C GLU A 143 9.97 17.98 -0.18
N ARG A 144 10.23 17.01 0.74
CA ARG A 144 11.55 16.42 0.92
C ARG A 144 11.48 14.90 0.96
N HIS A 145 12.23 14.28 0.07
CA HIS A 145 12.39 12.80 0.04
C HIS A 145 12.84 12.23 1.39
N GLU A 146 13.64 12.98 2.15
CA GLU A 146 14.14 12.57 3.45
C GLU A 146 13.02 12.33 4.49
N GLU A 147 11.99 13.17 4.50
CA GLU A 147 10.88 13.02 5.45
C GLU A 147 10.05 11.78 5.15
N LEU A 148 9.92 11.42 3.87
CA LEU A 148 9.30 10.17 3.47
C LEU A 148 10.08 8.96 4.00
N LEU A 149 11.38 8.94 3.76
CA LEU A 149 12.24 7.84 4.24
C LEU A 149 12.25 7.76 5.77
N ARG A 150 12.22 8.91 6.46
CA ARG A 150 12.09 8.97 7.93
C ARG A 150 10.75 8.41 8.42
N PHE A 151 9.66 8.70 7.72
CA PHE A 151 8.33 8.17 8.03
C PHE A 151 8.32 6.64 7.94
N GLU A 152 8.77 6.08 6.84
CA GLU A 152 8.82 4.64 6.64
C GLU A 152 9.76 3.93 7.62
N ALA A 153 10.99 4.43 7.75
CA ALA A 153 11.97 3.88 8.67
C ALA A 153 11.46 3.92 10.11
N ARG A 154 10.74 4.96 10.51
CA ARG A 154 10.16 5.07 11.84
C ARG A 154 9.07 4.01 12.06
N LEU A 155 8.17 3.81 11.09
CA LEU A 155 7.12 2.78 11.19
C LEU A 155 7.71 1.36 11.27
N VAL A 156 8.67 1.06 10.41
CA VAL A 156 9.36 -0.25 10.42
C VAL A 156 10.07 -0.47 11.76
N ASN A 157 10.72 0.56 12.30
CA ASN A 157 11.38 0.48 13.60
C ASN A 157 10.39 0.30 14.77
N LEU A 158 9.24 0.97 14.75
CA LEU A 158 8.18 0.82 15.77
C LEU A 158 7.59 -0.59 15.77
N ALA A 159 7.51 -1.23 14.60
CA ALA A 159 7.02 -2.60 14.42
C ALA A 159 8.10 -3.67 14.61
N ARG A 160 9.36 -3.27 14.90
CA ARG A 160 10.47 -4.22 15.02
C ARG A 160 10.19 -5.30 16.05
N GLY A 161 10.38 -6.57 15.67
CA GLY A 161 10.11 -7.72 16.51
C GLY A 161 8.64 -8.14 16.59
N MET A 162 7.76 -7.44 15.88
CA MET A 162 6.35 -7.80 15.75
C MET A 162 6.09 -8.50 14.41
N PRO A 163 5.12 -9.41 14.32
CA PRO A 163 4.74 -10.02 13.04
C PRO A 163 3.89 -9.04 12.21
N VAL A 164 4.52 -7.96 11.76
CA VAL A 164 3.87 -6.86 11.01
C VAL A 164 4.49 -6.73 9.63
N ALA A 165 3.66 -6.59 8.62
CA ALA A 165 4.05 -6.27 7.25
C ALA A 165 3.40 -4.96 6.81
N PHE A 166 4.20 -4.05 6.25
CA PHE A 166 3.72 -2.80 5.68
C PHE A 166 3.71 -2.85 4.16
N MET A 167 2.64 -2.32 3.57
CA MET A 167 2.58 -1.93 2.19
C MET A 167 2.36 -0.41 2.10
N PHE A 168 3.35 0.30 1.60
CA PHE A 168 3.28 1.73 1.36
C PHE A 168 2.74 2.00 -0.05
N LEU A 169 1.68 2.77 -0.13
CA LEU A 169 1.01 3.13 -1.38
C LEU A 169 1.39 4.56 -1.76
N TYR A 170 1.83 4.74 -2.99
CA TYR A 170 2.29 6.01 -3.54
C TYR A 170 1.48 6.42 -4.76
N ASP A 171 0.80 7.55 -4.66
CA ASP A 171 0.18 8.21 -5.81
C ASP A 171 1.25 8.94 -6.61
N VAL A 172 1.61 8.38 -7.78
CA VAL A 172 2.65 8.95 -8.63
C VAL A 172 2.22 10.20 -9.40
N SER A 173 0.93 10.55 -9.40
CA SER A 173 0.45 11.77 -10.05
C SER A 173 1.00 13.04 -9.38
N ASN A 174 1.41 12.92 -8.11
CA ASN A 174 1.93 14.01 -7.28
C ASN A 174 3.39 13.81 -6.85
N LEU A 175 4.11 12.85 -7.44
CA LEU A 175 5.50 12.55 -7.09
C LEU A 175 6.43 12.91 -8.25
N ASP A 176 7.61 13.44 -7.91
CA ASP A 176 8.68 13.58 -8.90
C ASP A 176 9.39 12.26 -9.20
N GLY A 177 10.06 12.20 -10.36
CA GLY A 177 10.75 10.97 -10.78
C GLY A 177 11.89 10.54 -9.85
N GLY A 178 12.53 11.47 -9.15
CA GLY A 178 13.60 11.20 -8.20
C GLY A 178 13.07 10.46 -6.98
N LEU A 179 11.90 10.85 -6.50
CA LEU A 179 11.23 10.17 -5.39
C LEU A 179 10.82 8.74 -5.77
N ILE A 180 10.28 8.54 -6.98
CA ILE A 180 9.92 7.21 -7.47
C ILE A 180 11.14 6.28 -7.50
N VAL A 181 12.28 6.78 -7.97
CA VAL A 181 13.55 6.01 -7.97
C VAL A 181 14.00 5.67 -6.54
N ASN A 182 13.89 6.60 -5.59
CA ASN A 182 14.24 6.34 -4.20
C ASN A 182 13.32 5.31 -3.56
N VAL A 183 12.01 5.39 -3.78
CA VAL A 183 11.04 4.37 -3.33
C VAL A 183 11.41 3.01 -3.91
N ALA A 184 11.75 2.94 -5.21
CA ALA A 184 12.15 1.68 -5.83
C ALA A 184 13.43 1.10 -5.21
N ARG A 185 14.39 1.94 -4.77
CA ARG A 185 15.64 1.49 -4.14
C ARG A 185 15.49 0.99 -2.71
N THR A 186 14.57 1.56 -1.95
CA THR A 186 14.43 1.32 -0.51
C THR A 186 13.50 0.17 -0.17
N HIS A 187 12.81 -0.42 -1.14
CA HIS A 187 11.86 -1.49 -0.91
C HIS A 187 12.30 -2.81 -1.55
N ALA A 188 12.14 -3.91 -0.82
CA ALA A 188 12.45 -5.25 -1.31
C ALA A 188 11.54 -5.68 -2.47
N VAL A 189 10.30 -5.23 -2.44
CA VAL A 189 9.31 -5.46 -3.48
C VAL A 189 8.63 -4.14 -3.83
N VAL A 190 8.56 -3.85 -5.12
CA VAL A 190 7.84 -2.70 -5.66
C VAL A 190 6.74 -3.21 -6.60
N TRP A 191 5.52 -2.84 -6.31
CA TRP A 191 4.38 -3.11 -7.17
C TRP A 191 4.16 -1.94 -8.12
N MET A 192 4.35 -2.17 -9.40
CA MET A 192 4.27 -1.13 -10.42
C MET A 192 3.48 -1.62 -11.63
N CYS A 193 2.53 -0.82 -12.10
CA CYS A 193 1.66 -1.16 -13.24
C CYS A 193 0.99 -2.54 -13.12
N GLY A 194 0.53 -2.91 -11.93
CA GLY A 194 -0.12 -4.19 -11.67
C GLY A 194 0.83 -5.39 -11.54
N VAL A 195 2.15 -5.19 -11.59
CA VAL A 195 3.16 -6.26 -11.52
C VAL A 195 4.06 -6.05 -10.29
N PRO A 196 4.17 -7.05 -9.40
CA PRO A 196 5.15 -7.02 -8.33
C PRO A 196 6.55 -7.32 -8.87
N MET A 197 7.49 -6.44 -8.57
CA MET A 197 8.88 -6.58 -8.96
C MET A 197 9.76 -6.73 -7.71
N THR A 198 10.57 -7.78 -7.66
CA THR A 198 11.58 -7.93 -6.63
C THR A 198 12.76 -7.00 -6.93
N ASN A 199 13.19 -6.23 -5.93
CA ASN A 199 14.33 -5.35 -6.04
C ASN A 199 15.62 -6.12 -5.73
N PRO A 200 16.48 -6.42 -6.74
CA PRO A 200 17.71 -7.16 -6.52
C PRO A 200 18.78 -6.38 -5.74
N TRP A 201 18.62 -5.06 -5.63
CA TRP A 201 19.55 -4.19 -4.91
C TRP A 201 19.10 -3.83 -3.50
N PHE A 202 17.97 -4.33 -3.04
CA PHE A 202 17.51 -4.09 -1.68
C PHE A 202 18.50 -4.72 -0.67
N GLY A 203 19.02 -3.89 0.25
CA GLY A 203 20.00 -4.32 1.25
C GLY A 203 21.45 -4.39 0.75
N ALA A 204 21.74 -3.95 -0.48
CA ALA A 204 23.08 -3.86 -1.04
C ALA A 204 23.80 -2.51 -0.75
N THR A 205 23.26 -1.69 0.16
CA THR A 205 23.81 -0.39 0.59
C THR A 205 24.31 -0.45 2.02
#